data_a0d6a24c14112236e96e6b87af35d090
#
_entry.id   a0d6a24c14112236e96e6b87af35d090
#
_cell.length_a   1.000
_cell.length_b   1.000
_cell.length_c   1.000
_cell.angle_alpha   90.00
_cell.angle_beta   90.00
_cell.angle_gamma   90.00
#
_symmetry.space_group_name_H-M   'P 1'
#
loop_
_entity.id
_entity.type
_entity.pdbx_description
1 polymer ?
#
loop_
_entity_poly.entity_id
_entity_poly.type
_entity_poly.pdbx_seq_one_letter_code
_entity_poly.pdbx_strand_id
1 'polypeptide(L)'
;MLTVFFGVQAWQTRAVSQATLPDMAFTLIDASGNRETATLSAWRERHAGQPVALYLWAEWCPICKVQQPVVSTLVGDAPVLTIAMQSGPPDAVARVLAQRQLRWPTAVDPRGELSKALGFGSVPALVVIDAAGQLRTPTVGYTSELGMRARLWWAGVF
;
A
#
# COMPACT_ATOMS: atom_id res chain seq x y z
N MET A 1 22.76 -14.39 9.83
CA MET A 1 21.31 -14.08 9.93
C MET A 1 20.86 -12.95 9.00
N LEU A 2 21.60 -11.85 8.85
CA LEU A 2 21.25 -10.74 7.94
C LEU A 2 21.15 -11.19 6.45
N THR A 3 22.07 -12.00 5.97
CA THR A 3 22.07 -12.50 4.58
C THR A 3 20.84 -13.35 4.24
N VAL A 4 20.36 -14.17 5.17
CA VAL A 4 19.12 -14.96 4.99
C VAL A 4 17.90 -14.05 4.94
N PHE A 5 17.84 -13.03 5.79
CA PHE A 5 16.76 -12.06 5.80
C PHE A 5 16.68 -11.30 4.46
N PHE A 6 17.81 -10.79 3.96
CA PHE A 6 17.85 -10.11 2.66
C PHE A 6 17.52 -11.05 1.49
N GLY A 7 17.95 -12.31 1.55
CA GLY A 7 17.63 -13.32 0.55
C GLY A 7 16.14 -13.62 0.49
N VAL A 8 15.49 -13.80 1.63
CA VAL A 8 14.04 -14.04 1.71
C VAL A 8 13.24 -12.83 1.23
N GLN A 9 13.63 -11.62 1.62
CA GLN A 9 12.99 -10.38 1.15
C GLN A 9 13.12 -10.24 -0.37
N ALA A 10 14.32 -10.42 -0.92
CA ALA A 10 14.56 -10.36 -2.37
C ALA A 10 13.74 -11.39 -3.14
N TRP A 11 13.60 -12.60 -2.59
CA TRP A 11 12.76 -13.64 -3.21
C TRP A 11 11.27 -13.27 -3.17
N GLN A 12 10.77 -12.78 -2.03
CA GLN A 12 9.38 -12.40 -1.84
C GLN A 12 8.96 -11.19 -2.70
N THR A 13 9.89 -10.29 -2.97
CA THR A 13 9.61 -9.03 -3.69
C THR A 13 10.03 -9.05 -5.16
N ARG A 14 10.62 -10.14 -5.65
CA ARG A 14 11.06 -10.22 -7.06
C ARG A 14 9.94 -10.02 -8.07
N ALA A 15 8.75 -10.51 -7.78
CA ALA A 15 7.57 -10.35 -8.63
C ALA A 15 7.11 -8.89 -8.70
N VAL A 16 7.26 -8.14 -7.60
CA VAL A 16 6.94 -6.71 -7.52
C VAL A 16 7.87 -5.90 -8.41
N SER A 17 9.17 -6.18 -8.39
CA SER A 17 10.16 -5.45 -9.19
C SER A 17 9.97 -5.63 -10.70
N GLN A 18 9.22 -6.64 -11.12
CA GLN A 18 8.91 -6.94 -12.53
C GLN A 18 7.48 -6.53 -12.91
N ALA A 19 6.66 -6.17 -11.94
CA ALA A 19 5.27 -5.80 -12.19
C ALA A 19 5.19 -4.41 -12.82
N THR A 20 4.35 -4.29 -13.83
CA THR A 20 3.89 -2.99 -14.33
C THR A 20 2.72 -2.51 -13.48
N LEU A 21 2.49 -1.20 -13.42
CA LEU A 21 1.33 -0.67 -12.72
C LEU A 21 0.05 -1.20 -13.36
N PRO A 22 -0.80 -1.89 -12.59
CA PRO A 22 -2.06 -2.39 -13.11
C PRO A 22 -3.03 -1.24 -13.34
N ASP A 23 -3.68 -1.25 -14.50
CA ASP A 23 -4.71 -0.26 -14.85
C ASP A 23 -6.13 -0.81 -14.63
N MET A 24 -6.33 -1.44 -13.47
CA MET A 24 -7.64 -1.96 -13.07
C MET A 24 -8.37 -0.97 -12.17
N ALA A 25 -9.69 -0.86 -12.38
CA ALA A 25 -10.55 -0.04 -11.55
C ALA A 25 -10.83 -0.72 -10.20
N PHE A 26 -10.88 0.08 -9.14
CA PHE A 26 -11.26 -0.33 -7.80
C PHE A 26 -12.18 0.71 -7.16
N THR A 27 -12.88 0.32 -6.10
CA THR A 27 -13.56 1.29 -5.25
C THR A 27 -12.54 1.93 -4.33
N LEU A 28 -12.38 3.24 -4.44
CA LEU A 28 -11.61 4.06 -3.52
C LEU A 28 -12.52 4.61 -2.42
N ILE A 29 -12.13 4.41 -1.16
CA ILE A 29 -12.72 5.07 0.00
C ILE A 29 -11.73 6.16 0.40
N ASP A 30 -12.16 7.43 0.37
CA ASP A 30 -11.30 8.54 0.76
C ASP A 30 -11.18 8.68 2.30
N ALA A 31 -10.34 9.58 2.76
CA ALA A 31 -10.11 9.83 4.19
C ALA A 31 -11.38 10.31 4.94
N SER A 32 -12.40 10.78 4.23
CA SER A 32 -13.70 11.21 4.76
C SER A 32 -14.77 10.12 4.69
N GLY A 33 -14.45 8.98 4.07
CA GLY A 33 -15.36 7.85 3.89
C GLY A 33 -16.20 7.90 2.62
N ASN A 34 -16.00 8.89 1.73
CA ASN A 34 -16.67 8.94 0.44
C ASN A 34 -16.09 7.86 -0.49
N ARG A 35 -16.91 7.41 -1.43
CA ARG A 35 -16.55 6.34 -2.36
C ARG A 35 -16.58 6.83 -3.80
N GLU A 36 -15.59 6.42 -4.54
CA GLU A 36 -15.51 6.65 -5.98
C GLU A 36 -14.88 5.45 -6.69
N THR A 37 -15.07 5.32 -7.99
CA THR A 37 -14.31 4.38 -8.81
C THR A 37 -13.03 5.06 -9.26
N ALA A 38 -11.88 4.44 -9.02
CA ALA A 38 -10.57 4.97 -9.35
C ALA A 38 -9.64 3.89 -9.92
N THR A 39 -8.55 4.32 -10.53
CA THR A 39 -7.40 3.48 -10.90
C THR A 39 -6.14 3.97 -10.19
N LEU A 40 -5.10 3.16 -10.16
CA LEU A 40 -3.80 3.60 -9.61
C LEU A 40 -3.23 4.79 -10.38
N SER A 41 -3.39 4.79 -11.71
CA SER A 41 -2.95 5.90 -12.56
C SER A 41 -3.65 7.20 -12.19
N ALA A 42 -4.99 7.19 -12.10
CA ALA A 42 -5.77 8.37 -11.73
C ALA A 42 -5.45 8.87 -10.31
N TRP A 43 -5.27 7.96 -9.36
CA TRP A 43 -4.90 8.35 -8.00
C TRP A 43 -3.50 8.97 -7.94
N ARG A 44 -2.54 8.37 -8.66
CA ARG A 44 -1.17 8.87 -8.75
C ARG A 44 -1.09 10.24 -9.41
N GLU A 45 -1.89 10.51 -10.45
CA GLU A 45 -1.95 11.81 -11.12
C GLU A 45 -2.35 12.95 -10.17
N ARG A 46 -3.15 12.67 -9.15
CA ARG A 46 -3.48 13.65 -8.09
C ARG A 46 -2.26 14.06 -7.25
N HIS A 47 -1.20 13.27 -7.32
CA HIS A 47 0.07 13.48 -6.61
C HIS A 47 1.26 13.54 -7.59
N ALA A 48 1.03 14.10 -8.78
CA ALA A 48 2.03 14.15 -9.85
C ALA A 48 3.34 14.83 -9.38
N GLY A 49 4.47 14.29 -9.82
CA GLY A 49 5.79 14.84 -9.53
C GLY A 49 6.40 14.42 -8.19
N GLN A 50 5.70 13.62 -7.39
CA GLN A 50 6.23 13.12 -6.11
C GLN A 50 6.04 11.60 -5.99
N PRO A 51 6.89 10.92 -5.20
CA PRO A 51 6.70 9.50 -4.93
C PRO A 51 5.45 9.28 -4.08
N VAL A 52 4.76 8.18 -4.32
CA VAL A 52 3.57 7.76 -3.57
C VAL A 52 3.78 6.37 -3.00
N ALA A 53 3.34 6.12 -1.78
CA ALA A 53 3.42 4.81 -1.17
C ALA A 53 2.12 4.03 -1.34
N LEU A 54 2.25 2.73 -1.62
CA LEU A 54 1.16 1.76 -1.55
C LEU A 54 1.40 0.88 -0.32
N TYR A 55 0.46 0.89 0.62
CA TYR A 55 0.49 0.05 1.80
C TYR A 55 -0.62 -0.99 1.74
N LEU A 56 -0.25 -2.26 1.67
CA LEU A 56 -1.18 -3.38 1.60
C LEU A 56 -1.44 -3.93 2.99
N TRP A 57 -2.70 -4.09 3.33
CA TRP A 57 -3.14 -4.59 4.63
C TRP A 57 -4.39 -5.46 4.49
N ALA A 58 -4.74 -6.17 5.55
CA ALA A 58 -5.99 -6.89 5.63
C ALA A 58 -6.64 -6.73 7.01
N GLU A 59 -7.95 -6.81 7.04
CA GLU A 59 -8.73 -6.70 8.28
C GLU A 59 -8.37 -7.80 9.29
N TRP A 60 -8.16 -9.00 8.81
CA TRP A 60 -7.83 -10.20 9.59
C TRP A 60 -6.34 -10.33 9.99
N CYS A 61 -5.48 -9.42 9.56
CA CYS A 61 -4.03 -9.48 9.75
C CYS A 61 -3.61 -8.88 11.10
N PRO A 62 -3.09 -9.67 12.07
CA PRO A 62 -2.69 -9.15 13.39
C PRO A 62 -1.54 -8.15 13.33
N ILE A 63 -0.53 -8.42 12.50
CA ILE A 63 0.65 -7.54 12.32
C ILE A 63 0.22 -6.20 11.71
N CYS A 64 -0.75 -6.21 10.78
CA CYS A 64 -1.31 -4.99 10.22
C CYS A 64 -1.96 -4.11 11.32
N LYS A 65 -2.64 -4.72 12.30
CA LYS A 65 -3.22 -3.99 13.43
C LYS A 65 -2.16 -3.30 14.28
N VAL A 66 -1.06 -3.99 14.55
CA VAL A 66 0.09 -3.42 15.30
C VAL A 66 0.72 -2.24 14.55
N GLN A 67 0.70 -2.28 13.22
CA GLN A 67 1.33 -1.27 12.37
C GLN A 67 0.44 -0.03 12.12
N GLN A 68 -0.85 -0.06 12.48
CA GLN A 68 -1.80 1.01 12.21
C GLN A 68 -1.35 2.42 12.68
N PRO A 69 -0.79 2.61 13.88
CA PRO A 69 -0.33 3.94 14.30
C PRO A 69 0.75 4.51 13.39
N VAL A 70 1.70 3.67 12.99
CA VAL A 70 2.81 4.06 12.09
C VAL A 70 2.28 4.46 10.71
N VAL A 71 1.37 3.66 10.15
CA VAL A 71 0.76 3.96 8.85
C VAL A 71 -0.09 5.22 8.92
N SER A 72 -0.86 5.42 10.00
CA SER A 72 -1.67 6.63 10.18
C SER A 72 -0.82 7.90 10.22
N THR A 73 0.34 7.86 10.87
CA THR A 73 1.30 8.97 10.85
C THR A 73 1.81 9.24 9.43
N LEU A 74 2.18 8.19 8.71
CA LEU A 74 2.67 8.32 7.34
C LEU A 74 1.61 8.89 6.38
N VAL A 75 0.36 8.42 6.49
CA VAL A 75 -0.79 8.93 5.70
C VAL A 75 -1.02 10.42 5.94
N GLY A 76 -0.78 10.91 7.16
CA GLY A 76 -0.88 12.33 7.49
C GLY A 76 0.21 13.22 6.87
N ASP A 77 1.36 12.64 6.56
CA ASP A 77 2.56 13.38 6.17
C ASP A 77 2.97 13.19 4.69
N ALA A 78 2.47 12.16 4.03
CA ALA A 78 2.90 11.80 2.68
C ALA A 78 1.73 11.21 1.86
N PRO A 79 1.81 11.21 0.52
CA PRO A 79 0.84 10.52 -0.32
C PRO A 79 0.92 9.00 -0.12
N VAL A 80 -0.08 8.44 0.53
CA VAL A 80 -0.21 7.00 0.76
C VAL A 80 -1.59 6.55 0.29
N LEU A 81 -1.63 5.55 -0.58
CA LEU A 81 -2.83 4.78 -0.84
C LEU A 81 -2.73 3.45 -0.10
N THR A 82 -3.69 3.13 0.74
CA THR A 82 -3.75 1.81 1.33
C THR A 82 -4.58 0.88 0.45
N ILE A 83 -4.28 -0.41 0.46
CA ILE A 83 -5.00 -1.45 -0.29
C ILE A 83 -5.49 -2.49 0.71
N ALA A 84 -6.81 -2.59 0.83
CA ALA A 84 -7.46 -3.56 1.71
C ALA A 84 -7.61 -4.91 1.00
N MET A 85 -6.57 -5.74 1.08
CA MET A 85 -6.51 -7.03 0.42
C MET A 85 -7.42 -8.05 1.13
N GLN A 86 -8.34 -8.65 0.38
CA GLN A 86 -9.24 -9.72 0.87
C GLN A 86 -9.92 -9.40 2.21
N SER A 87 -10.36 -8.15 2.37
CA SER A 87 -10.99 -7.63 3.59
C SER A 87 -12.49 -7.40 3.42
N GLY A 88 -13.08 -8.01 2.41
CA GLY A 88 -14.50 -7.92 2.12
C GLY A 88 -14.88 -6.82 1.14
N PRO A 89 -16.19 -6.63 0.92
CA PRO A 89 -16.71 -5.61 0.00
C PRO A 89 -16.54 -4.19 0.58
N PRO A 90 -16.77 -3.14 -0.23
CA PRO A 90 -16.58 -1.75 0.21
C PRO A 90 -17.26 -1.37 1.53
N ASP A 91 -18.48 -1.89 1.78
CA ASP A 91 -19.18 -1.64 3.04
C ASP A 91 -18.48 -2.23 4.27
N ALA A 92 -17.90 -3.42 4.12
CA ALA A 92 -17.15 -4.06 5.19
C ALA A 92 -15.86 -3.30 5.49
N VAL A 93 -15.11 -2.92 4.46
CA VAL A 93 -13.87 -2.13 4.60
C VAL A 93 -14.16 -0.76 5.21
N ALA A 94 -15.20 -0.07 4.75
CA ALA A 94 -15.59 1.23 5.31
C ALA A 94 -15.94 1.14 6.81
N ARG A 95 -16.65 0.09 7.24
CA ARG A 95 -16.92 -0.16 8.65
C ARG A 95 -15.66 -0.36 9.47
N VAL A 96 -14.71 -1.14 8.98
CA VAL A 96 -13.43 -1.38 9.67
C VAL A 96 -12.65 -0.08 9.82
N LEU A 97 -12.55 0.72 8.74
CA LEU A 97 -11.88 2.02 8.78
C LEU A 97 -12.53 2.94 9.84
N ALA A 98 -13.85 3.03 9.84
CA ALA A 98 -14.60 3.86 10.80
C ALA A 98 -14.44 3.37 12.26
N GLN A 99 -14.59 2.06 12.52
CA GLN A 99 -14.47 1.46 13.85
C GLN A 99 -13.07 1.64 14.44
N ARG A 100 -12.03 1.59 13.59
CA ARG A 100 -10.64 1.75 14.01
C ARG A 100 -10.15 3.20 13.90
N GLN A 101 -11.02 4.13 13.49
CA GLN A 101 -10.70 5.55 13.29
C GLN A 101 -9.53 5.78 12.32
N LEU A 102 -9.45 4.96 11.28
CA LEU A 102 -8.43 5.05 10.24
C LEU A 102 -8.91 5.95 9.11
N ARG A 103 -8.32 7.12 8.99
CA ARG A 103 -8.58 8.08 7.90
C ARG A 103 -7.65 7.83 6.72
N TRP A 104 -7.70 6.62 6.20
CA TRP A 104 -6.83 6.17 5.15
C TRP A 104 -7.54 6.18 3.79
N PRO A 105 -6.98 6.84 2.78
CA PRO A 105 -7.41 6.57 1.40
C PRO A 105 -7.20 5.08 1.12
N THR A 106 -8.25 4.36 0.80
CA THR A 106 -8.20 2.89 0.72
C THR A 106 -8.81 2.38 -0.56
N ALA A 107 -8.00 1.68 -1.36
CA ALA A 107 -8.46 0.86 -2.48
C ALA A 107 -9.02 -0.47 -1.93
N VAL A 108 -10.25 -0.79 -2.28
CA VAL A 108 -10.88 -2.05 -1.88
C VAL A 108 -10.52 -3.15 -2.87
N ASP A 109 -9.90 -4.20 -2.38
CA ASP A 109 -9.41 -5.34 -3.18
C ASP A 109 -9.97 -6.67 -2.65
N PRO A 110 -11.28 -6.94 -2.85
CA PRO A 110 -11.98 -8.04 -2.17
C PRO A 110 -11.45 -9.43 -2.54
N ARG A 111 -10.91 -9.59 -3.72
CA ARG A 111 -10.35 -10.85 -4.21
C ARG A 111 -8.83 -10.90 -4.26
N GLY A 112 -8.17 -9.81 -3.89
CA GLY A 112 -6.71 -9.71 -3.94
C GLY A 112 -6.14 -9.59 -5.35
N GLU A 113 -6.96 -9.21 -6.34
CA GLU A 113 -6.54 -9.11 -7.74
C GLU A 113 -5.57 -7.95 -7.97
N LEU A 114 -5.84 -6.79 -7.35
CA LEU A 114 -4.97 -5.64 -7.41
C LEU A 114 -3.63 -5.92 -6.73
N SER A 115 -3.66 -6.51 -5.54
CA SER A 115 -2.47 -6.92 -4.80
C SER A 115 -1.62 -7.90 -5.59
N LYS A 116 -2.25 -8.91 -6.19
CA LYS A 116 -1.57 -9.90 -7.02
C LYS A 116 -0.97 -9.28 -8.28
N ALA A 117 -1.68 -8.37 -8.95
CA ALA A 117 -1.18 -7.65 -10.12
C ALA A 117 0.05 -6.78 -9.78
N LEU A 118 0.14 -6.27 -8.55
CA LEU A 118 1.32 -5.58 -8.02
C LEU A 118 2.46 -6.54 -7.60
N GLY A 119 2.23 -7.85 -7.65
CA GLY A 119 3.21 -8.86 -7.27
C GLY A 119 3.20 -9.26 -5.79
N PHE A 120 2.18 -8.87 -5.02
CA PHE A 120 2.07 -9.20 -3.60
C PHE A 120 1.06 -10.33 -3.35
N GLY A 121 1.47 -11.30 -2.52
CA GLY A 121 0.63 -12.40 -2.06
C GLY A 121 0.41 -12.42 -0.54
N SER A 122 0.97 -11.47 0.20
CA SER A 122 0.87 -11.42 1.67
C SER A 122 0.89 -9.99 2.20
N VAL A 123 0.40 -9.82 3.42
CA VAL A 123 0.31 -8.54 4.13
C VAL A 123 0.94 -8.65 5.52
N PRO A 124 1.39 -7.54 6.14
CA PRO A 124 1.48 -6.21 5.54
C PRO A 124 2.55 -6.15 4.46
N ALA A 125 2.40 -5.25 3.51
CA ALA A 125 3.40 -5.00 2.48
C ALA A 125 3.43 -3.52 2.11
N LEU A 126 4.58 -3.05 1.63
CA LEU A 126 4.78 -1.67 1.21
C LEU A 126 5.57 -1.64 -0.10
N VAL A 127 5.21 -0.76 -0.99
CA VAL A 127 5.99 -0.42 -2.17
C VAL A 127 5.81 1.05 -2.47
N VAL A 128 6.82 1.69 -3.02
CA VAL A 128 6.74 3.08 -3.45
C VAL A 128 6.68 3.14 -4.97
N ILE A 129 5.82 3.99 -5.50
CA ILE A 129 5.81 4.35 -6.92
C ILE A 129 6.56 5.66 -7.04
N ASP A 130 7.63 5.69 -7.84
CA ASP A 130 8.39 6.92 -8.08
C ASP A 130 7.66 7.87 -9.05
N ALA A 131 8.21 9.05 -9.27
CA ALA A 131 7.65 10.05 -10.19
C ALA A 131 7.53 9.54 -11.64
N ALA A 132 8.39 8.59 -12.04
CA ALA A 132 8.34 7.94 -13.35
C ALA A 132 7.30 6.81 -13.45
N GLY A 133 6.65 6.45 -12.35
CA GLY A 133 5.66 5.38 -12.30
C GLY A 133 6.23 3.98 -12.09
N GLN A 134 7.47 3.88 -11.64
CA GLN A 134 8.11 2.59 -11.38
C GLN A 134 7.96 2.17 -9.92
N LEU A 135 7.77 0.88 -9.71
CA LEU A 135 7.73 0.28 -8.38
C LEU A 135 9.12 0.22 -7.76
N ARG A 136 9.29 0.81 -6.58
CA ARG A 136 10.57 0.91 -5.88
C ARG A 136 10.49 0.36 -4.47
N THR A 137 11.59 -0.17 -4.01
CA THR A 137 11.82 -0.56 -2.60
C THR A 137 10.69 -1.39 -1.96
N PRO A 138 10.19 -2.45 -2.64
CA PRO A 138 9.13 -3.28 -2.06
C PRO A 138 9.60 -3.99 -0.80
N THR A 139 8.69 -4.17 0.15
CA THR A 139 8.93 -4.95 1.37
C THR A 139 7.68 -5.67 1.82
N VAL A 140 7.84 -6.83 2.44
CA VAL A 140 6.77 -7.63 3.02
C VAL A 140 7.07 -7.83 4.51
N GLY A 141 6.03 -7.75 5.32
CA GLY A 141 6.12 -7.82 6.77
C GLY A 141 6.17 -6.45 7.44
N TYR A 142 6.37 -6.45 8.75
CA TYR A 142 6.42 -5.21 9.53
C TYR A 142 7.55 -4.29 9.05
N THR A 143 7.22 -3.03 8.86
CA THR A 143 8.18 -1.97 8.51
C THR A 143 8.04 -0.82 9.50
N SER A 144 9.12 -0.39 10.11
CA SER A 144 9.13 0.76 11.02
C SER A 144 8.81 2.07 10.28
N GLU A 145 8.37 3.08 11.01
CA GLU A 145 8.11 4.41 10.45
C GLU A 145 9.33 4.97 9.71
N LEU A 146 10.51 4.88 10.33
CA LEU A 146 11.76 5.31 9.70
C LEU A 146 12.03 4.53 8.40
N GLY A 147 11.77 3.22 8.40
CA GLY A 147 11.92 2.40 7.21
C GLY A 147 10.97 2.78 6.08
N MET A 148 9.74 3.16 6.40
CA MET A 148 8.76 3.64 5.41
C MET A 148 9.17 5.00 4.84
N ARG A 149 9.56 5.95 5.71
CA ARG A 149 10.02 7.29 5.32
C ARG A 149 11.29 7.25 4.48
N ALA A 150 12.24 6.39 4.84
CA ALA A 150 13.48 6.21 4.08
C ALA A 150 13.20 5.70 2.65
N ARG A 151 12.23 4.81 2.47
CA ARG A 151 11.83 4.31 1.15
C ARG A 151 11.18 5.40 0.29
N LEU A 152 10.32 6.22 0.87
CA LEU A 152 9.73 7.37 0.18
C LEU A 152 10.77 8.39 -0.22
N TRP A 153 11.68 8.73 0.70
CA TRP A 153 12.78 9.65 0.41
C TRP A 153 13.68 9.12 -0.70
N TRP A 154 14.07 7.86 -0.62
CA TRP A 154 14.92 7.23 -1.66
C TRP A 154 14.26 7.28 -3.04
N ALA A 155 13.00 6.95 -3.15
CA ALA A 155 12.25 7.01 -4.41
C ALA A 155 12.01 8.43 -4.93
N GLY A 156 12.16 9.45 -4.09
CA GLY A 156 12.07 10.85 -4.49
C GLY A 156 13.39 11.44 -4.97
N VAL A 157 14.53 10.80 -4.66
CA VAL A 157 15.88 11.27 -5.00
C VAL A 157 16.41 10.58 -6.26
N PHE A 158 15.99 9.36 -6.54
CA PHE A 158 16.43 8.52 -7.65
C PHE A 158 15.27 8.07 -8.54
#